data_bc6366788ba78ef2efcfb76c11176a4a
#
_entry.id   bc6366788ba78ef2efcfb76c11176a4a
#
_cell.length_a   1.000
_cell.length_b   1.000
_cell.length_c   1.000
_cell.angle_alpha   90.00
_cell.angle_beta   90.00
_cell.angle_gamma   90.00
#
_symmetry.space_group_name_H-M   'P 1'
#
loop_
_entity.id
_entity.type
_entity.pdbx_description
1 polymer ?
#
loop_
_entity_poly.entity_id
_entity_poly.type
_entity_poly.pdbx_seq_one_letter_code
_entity_poly.pdbx_strand_id
1 'polypeptide(L)'
;LSGCQRKIEPITKSGFMLNTFVTVTIYDKDDPEILDDCLDLCRSYENMLSRTLKESEVYQINNRPANQQTVTVSDDVRNLISMSQHYSELSDGGFDITIEPLSSLWNFTSQKPVVPPDHEIQKAAAKVDYRNLKLEGNTLTFLSPDTAIDFGAVAKGYIADRLKEYLVKEGVKSAVINLGGNVLCVGEKPDGEPFKIGLQKPFADRNETIETFQIKDLSVVSSGVYE
;
A
#
# COMPACT_ATOMS: atom_id res chain seq x y z
N LEU A 1 -5.41 0.39 -47.47
CA LEU A 1 -4.83 -0.75 -46.80
C LEU A 1 -5.19 -0.64 -45.32
N SER A 2 -6.33 -1.27 -44.91
CA SER A 2 -6.69 -1.43 -43.51
C SER A 2 -5.74 -2.46 -42.90
N GLY A 3 -4.73 -2.01 -42.14
CA GLY A 3 -3.93 -2.90 -41.32
C GLY A 3 -4.83 -3.49 -40.25
N CYS A 4 -5.03 -4.81 -40.28
CA CYS A 4 -5.56 -5.52 -39.11
C CYS A 4 -4.59 -5.26 -37.94
N GLN A 5 -4.94 -4.36 -37.03
CA GLN A 5 -4.28 -4.31 -35.73
C GLN A 5 -4.52 -5.65 -35.06
N ARG A 6 -3.47 -6.41 -34.83
CA ARG A 6 -3.52 -7.67 -34.07
C ARG A 6 -4.09 -7.32 -32.69
N LYS A 7 -5.24 -7.85 -32.36
CA LYS A 7 -5.83 -7.70 -31.02
C LYS A 7 -4.89 -8.38 -30.03
N ILE A 8 -4.29 -7.61 -29.13
CA ILE A 8 -3.48 -8.15 -28.05
C ILE A 8 -4.46 -8.69 -26.99
N GLU A 9 -4.31 -9.95 -26.64
CA GLU A 9 -5.05 -10.51 -25.52
C GLU A 9 -4.41 -10.05 -24.20
N PRO A 10 -5.20 -9.70 -23.17
CA PRO A 10 -4.66 -9.30 -21.89
C PRO A 10 -3.83 -10.40 -21.25
N ILE A 11 -2.69 -10.01 -20.69
CA ILE A 11 -1.86 -10.90 -19.87
C ILE A 11 -2.02 -10.52 -18.40
N THR A 12 -2.06 -11.53 -17.52
CA THR A 12 -2.29 -11.34 -16.09
C THR A 12 -1.36 -12.21 -15.26
N LYS A 13 -0.86 -11.63 -14.17
CA LYS A 13 -0.12 -12.39 -13.15
C LYS A 13 -0.59 -12.01 -11.75
N SER A 14 -0.65 -13.02 -10.87
CA SER A 14 -1.07 -12.85 -9.48
C SER A 14 -0.10 -13.53 -8.53
N GLY A 15 -0.04 -13.02 -7.29
CA GLY A 15 0.73 -13.61 -6.20
C GLY A 15 0.17 -13.20 -4.85
N PHE A 16 0.50 -13.95 -3.80
CA PHE A 16 0.15 -13.57 -2.42
C PHE A 16 1.34 -12.84 -1.81
N MET A 17 1.15 -11.57 -1.49
CA MET A 17 2.13 -10.67 -0.84
C MET A 17 1.39 -9.47 -0.26
N LEU A 18 2.05 -8.68 0.58
CA LEU A 18 1.42 -7.54 1.29
C LEU A 18 0.18 -7.98 2.12
N ASN A 19 0.18 -9.22 2.60
CA ASN A 19 -0.94 -9.89 3.29
C ASN A 19 -2.23 -9.95 2.46
N THR A 20 -2.13 -9.95 1.13
CA THR A 20 -3.30 -10.01 0.23
C THR A 20 -2.94 -10.65 -1.11
N PHE A 21 -3.94 -10.85 -1.96
CA PHE A 21 -3.71 -11.19 -3.36
C PHE A 21 -3.40 -9.91 -4.15
N VAL A 22 -2.23 -9.92 -4.80
CA VAL A 22 -1.80 -8.91 -5.75
C VAL A 22 -2.06 -9.44 -7.15
N THR A 23 -2.68 -8.63 -8.01
CA THR A 23 -2.92 -8.98 -9.41
C THR A 23 -2.59 -7.80 -10.31
N VAL A 24 -1.81 -8.04 -11.35
CA VAL A 24 -1.50 -7.05 -12.40
C VAL A 24 -1.97 -7.61 -13.73
N THR A 25 -2.76 -6.83 -14.48
CA THR A 25 -3.24 -7.16 -15.82
C THR A 25 -2.80 -6.09 -16.80
N ILE A 26 -2.14 -6.46 -17.89
CA ILE A 26 -1.74 -5.58 -18.98
C ILE A 26 -2.59 -5.89 -20.21
N TYR A 27 -3.14 -4.86 -20.87
CA TYR A 27 -4.10 -5.00 -21.95
C TYR A 27 -3.53 -4.66 -23.35
N ASP A 28 -2.41 -3.97 -23.41
CA ASP A 28 -1.86 -3.41 -24.65
C ASP A 28 -0.45 -3.90 -25.00
N LYS A 29 0.09 -4.84 -24.20
CA LYS A 29 1.42 -5.40 -24.41
C LYS A 29 1.45 -6.88 -24.01
N ASP A 30 2.10 -7.72 -24.84
CA ASP A 30 2.28 -9.15 -24.61
C ASP A 30 3.74 -9.41 -24.21
N ASP A 31 4.08 -9.05 -22.98
CA ASP A 31 5.41 -9.20 -22.39
C ASP A 31 5.31 -9.69 -20.95
N PRO A 32 5.36 -11.01 -20.71
CA PRO A 32 5.23 -11.58 -19.37
C PRO A 32 6.32 -11.16 -18.39
N GLU A 33 7.53 -10.79 -18.85
CA GLU A 33 8.62 -10.37 -17.97
C GLU A 33 8.25 -9.10 -17.20
N ILE A 34 7.50 -8.18 -17.82
CA ILE A 34 6.99 -6.96 -17.13
C ILE A 34 6.11 -7.33 -15.92
N LEU A 35 5.31 -8.39 -16.04
CA LEU A 35 4.47 -8.85 -14.94
C LEU A 35 5.30 -9.51 -13.81
N ASP A 36 6.38 -10.19 -14.16
CA ASP A 36 7.32 -10.75 -13.19
C ASP A 36 7.99 -9.64 -12.40
N ASP A 37 8.50 -8.62 -13.09
CA ASP A 37 9.13 -7.46 -12.48
C ASP A 37 8.15 -6.69 -11.56
N CYS A 38 6.87 -6.58 -11.96
CA CYS A 38 5.85 -5.98 -11.09
C CYS A 38 5.69 -6.74 -9.77
N LEU A 39 5.64 -8.08 -9.81
CA LEU A 39 5.53 -8.87 -8.58
C LEU A 39 6.81 -8.82 -7.75
N ASP A 40 7.97 -8.79 -8.37
CA ASP A 40 9.25 -8.65 -7.68
C ASP A 40 9.39 -7.27 -7.04
N LEU A 41 8.89 -6.23 -7.69
CA LEU A 41 8.81 -4.88 -7.10
C LEU A 41 7.88 -4.86 -5.88
N CYS A 42 6.71 -5.51 -5.95
CA CYS A 42 5.84 -5.67 -4.77
C CYS A 42 6.54 -6.36 -3.60
N ARG A 43 7.29 -7.45 -3.87
CA ARG A 43 8.06 -8.18 -2.84
C ARG A 43 9.15 -7.31 -2.24
N SER A 44 9.82 -6.49 -3.05
CA SER A 44 10.85 -5.59 -2.55
C SER A 44 10.28 -4.56 -1.57
N TYR A 45 9.10 -4.02 -1.86
CA TYR A 45 8.40 -3.11 -0.94
C TYR A 45 7.86 -3.83 0.31
N GLU A 46 7.35 -5.05 0.18
CA GLU A 46 6.97 -5.86 1.35
C GLU A 46 8.16 -6.06 2.28
N ASN A 47 9.32 -6.43 1.71
CA ASN A 47 10.56 -6.61 2.47
C ASN A 47 11.07 -5.29 3.08
N MET A 48 10.81 -4.15 2.47
CA MET A 48 11.22 -2.84 2.99
C MET A 48 10.28 -2.33 4.08
N LEU A 49 8.97 -2.44 3.87
CA LEU A 49 7.94 -1.75 4.66
C LEU A 49 7.29 -2.60 5.73
N SER A 50 7.59 -3.90 5.80
CA SER A 50 7.02 -4.80 6.81
C SER A 50 7.46 -4.40 8.22
N ARG A 51 6.49 -4.29 9.15
CA ARG A 51 6.77 -4.11 10.58
C ARG A 51 7.14 -5.41 11.31
N THR A 52 7.01 -6.56 10.64
CA THR A 52 7.20 -7.89 11.25
C THR A 52 8.41 -8.66 10.70
N LEU A 53 8.88 -8.36 9.50
CA LEU A 53 10.07 -8.97 8.91
C LEU A 53 11.33 -8.31 9.49
N LYS A 54 12.16 -9.08 10.18
CA LYS A 54 13.34 -8.57 10.92
C LYS A 54 14.34 -7.80 10.04
N GLU A 55 14.44 -8.19 8.79
CA GLU A 55 15.35 -7.60 7.81
C GLU A 55 14.81 -6.33 7.17
N SER A 56 13.52 -6.01 7.41
CA SER A 56 12.90 -4.83 6.82
C SER A 56 13.39 -3.54 7.48
N GLU A 57 13.45 -2.48 6.69
CA GLU A 57 13.84 -1.15 7.19
C GLU A 57 12.88 -0.66 8.29
N VAL A 58 11.57 -0.82 8.09
CA VAL A 58 10.56 -0.40 9.09
C VAL A 58 10.67 -1.19 10.38
N TYR A 59 10.91 -2.51 10.33
CA TYR A 59 11.16 -3.29 11.53
C TYR A 59 12.39 -2.78 12.29
N GLN A 60 13.50 -2.51 11.60
CA GLN A 60 14.74 -2.01 12.21
C GLN A 60 14.54 -0.62 12.82
N ILE A 61 13.79 0.26 12.14
CA ILE A 61 13.40 1.57 12.68
C ILE A 61 12.63 1.40 13.99
N ASN A 62 11.64 0.52 14.01
CA ASN A 62 10.77 0.31 15.17
C ASN A 62 11.49 -0.39 16.35
N ASN A 63 12.48 -1.23 16.05
CA ASN A 63 13.25 -1.98 17.05
C ASN A 63 14.64 -1.38 17.31
N ARG A 64 14.82 -0.09 17.00
CA ARG A 64 16.06 0.64 17.30
C ARG A 64 16.35 0.66 18.80
N PRO A 65 17.62 0.73 19.22
CA PRO A 65 17.97 0.93 20.64
C PRO A 65 17.27 2.19 21.21
N ALA A 66 16.80 2.11 22.45
CA ALA A 66 16.05 3.19 23.10
C ALA A 66 16.84 4.53 23.20
N ASN A 67 18.15 4.46 23.18
CA ASN A 67 19.03 5.63 23.17
C ASN A 67 19.36 6.15 21.75
N GLN A 68 18.92 5.48 20.70
CA GLN A 68 19.09 5.88 19.32
C GLN A 68 17.93 6.79 18.89
N GLN A 69 18.15 8.08 18.92
CA GLN A 69 17.12 9.06 18.57
C GLN A 69 17.02 9.31 17.05
N THR A 70 18.08 9.02 16.29
CA THR A 70 18.12 9.27 14.85
C THR A 70 18.44 8.01 14.06
N VAL A 71 17.82 7.88 12.89
CA VAL A 71 18.12 6.83 11.91
C VAL A 71 18.20 7.45 10.52
N THR A 72 18.99 6.86 9.63
CA THR A 72 18.96 7.19 8.20
C THR A 72 17.95 6.28 7.54
N VAL A 73 17.08 6.86 6.72
CA VAL A 73 16.03 6.13 5.99
C VAL A 73 16.27 6.18 4.48
N SER A 74 15.75 5.16 3.78
CA SER A 74 15.75 5.13 2.32
C SER A 74 14.87 6.25 1.74
N ASP A 75 15.02 6.52 0.45
CA ASP A 75 14.22 7.54 -0.23
C ASP A 75 12.73 7.20 -0.23
N ASP A 76 12.37 5.93 -0.39
CA ASP A 76 10.99 5.48 -0.34
C ASP A 76 10.37 5.67 1.04
N VAL A 77 11.07 5.26 2.10
CA VAL A 77 10.61 5.46 3.49
C VAL A 77 10.53 6.95 3.82
N ARG A 78 11.50 7.77 3.39
CA ARG A 78 11.42 9.24 3.52
C ARG A 78 10.17 9.80 2.85
N ASN A 79 9.89 9.39 1.62
CA ASN A 79 8.71 9.86 0.87
C ASN A 79 7.41 9.47 1.56
N LEU A 80 7.32 8.22 2.05
CA LEU A 80 6.18 7.73 2.81
C LEU A 80 5.97 8.52 4.11
N ILE A 81 7.04 8.80 4.86
CA ILE A 81 6.95 9.62 6.09
C ILE A 81 6.47 11.02 5.76
N SER A 82 7.10 11.70 4.76
CA SER A 82 6.73 13.05 4.37
C SER A 82 5.27 13.16 3.93
N MET A 83 4.82 12.23 3.08
CA MET A 83 3.42 12.15 2.66
C MET A 83 2.48 11.92 3.86
N SER A 84 2.85 11.01 4.75
CA SER A 84 2.05 10.68 5.93
C SER A 84 1.94 11.86 6.89
N GLN A 85 3.02 12.59 7.13
CA GLN A 85 2.98 13.81 7.95
C GLN A 85 2.04 14.86 7.36
N HIS A 86 2.06 15.05 6.03
CA HIS A 86 1.12 15.95 5.37
C HIS A 86 -0.35 15.55 5.61
N TYR A 87 -0.69 14.27 5.51
CA TYR A 87 -2.05 13.80 5.80
C TYR A 87 -2.39 13.83 7.30
N SER A 88 -1.41 13.65 8.18
CA SER A 88 -1.61 13.83 9.62
C SER A 88 -1.97 15.28 9.95
N GLU A 89 -1.30 16.24 9.34
CA GLU A 89 -1.61 17.68 9.48
C GLU A 89 -3.00 18.01 8.91
N LEU A 90 -3.31 17.56 7.70
CA LEU A 90 -4.60 17.81 7.05
C LEU A 90 -5.80 17.25 7.84
N SER A 91 -5.61 16.13 8.54
CA SER A 91 -6.65 15.45 9.32
C SER A 91 -6.67 15.85 10.80
N ASP A 92 -5.83 16.81 11.19
CA ASP A 92 -5.65 17.22 12.60
C ASP A 92 -5.36 16.01 13.52
N GLY A 93 -4.48 15.12 13.05
CA GLY A 93 -4.08 13.89 13.75
C GLY A 93 -5.09 12.74 13.63
N GLY A 94 -6.14 12.87 12.83
CA GLY A 94 -7.09 11.78 12.57
C GLY A 94 -6.45 10.61 11.79
N PHE A 95 -5.40 10.88 11.04
CA PHE A 95 -4.49 9.90 10.44
C PHE A 95 -3.10 10.06 11.07
N ASP A 96 -2.48 8.96 11.51
CA ASP A 96 -1.17 9.00 12.14
C ASP A 96 -0.42 7.68 11.95
N ILE A 97 0.76 7.73 11.31
CA ILE A 97 1.59 6.54 11.11
C ILE A 97 2.33 6.09 12.38
N THR A 98 2.33 6.89 13.44
CA THR A 98 2.89 6.45 14.73
C THR A 98 1.93 5.53 15.50
N ILE A 99 0.89 5.04 14.83
CA ILE A 99 -0.16 4.14 15.35
C ILE A 99 0.37 2.75 15.74
N GLU A 100 1.59 2.37 15.34
CA GLU A 100 2.13 1.01 15.53
C GLU A 100 1.98 0.48 16.95
N PRO A 101 2.36 1.19 18.02
CA PRO A 101 2.23 0.69 19.39
C PRO A 101 0.79 0.37 19.79
N LEU A 102 -0.18 1.05 19.17
CA LEU A 102 -1.59 0.82 19.40
C LEU A 102 -2.13 -0.30 18.52
N SER A 103 -1.88 -0.27 17.20
CA SER A 103 -2.41 -1.25 16.25
C SER A 103 -1.89 -2.68 16.52
N SER A 104 -0.68 -2.82 17.00
CA SER A 104 -0.07 -4.13 17.30
C SER A 104 -0.73 -4.87 18.47
N LEU A 105 -1.47 -4.18 19.35
CA LEU A 105 -2.17 -4.81 20.48
C LEU A 105 -3.23 -5.83 20.05
N TRP A 106 -3.91 -5.59 18.91
CA TRP A 106 -4.97 -6.49 18.43
C TRP A 106 -4.46 -7.77 17.79
N ASN A 107 -3.20 -7.79 17.37
CA ASN A 107 -2.57 -8.96 16.75
C ASN A 107 -3.44 -9.59 15.63
N PHE A 108 -3.96 -8.77 14.72
CA PHE A 108 -4.92 -9.14 13.67
C PHE A 108 -4.45 -10.28 12.76
N THR A 109 -3.14 -10.45 12.59
CA THR A 109 -2.55 -11.49 11.74
C THR A 109 -2.38 -12.82 12.44
N SER A 110 -2.66 -12.90 13.75
CA SER A 110 -2.57 -14.15 14.52
C SER A 110 -3.79 -15.04 14.29
N GLN A 111 -3.61 -16.34 14.56
CA GLN A 111 -4.73 -17.29 14.58
C GLN A 111 -5.75 -17.01 15.71
N LYS A 112 -5.36 -16.20 16.69
CA LYS A 112 -6.18 -15.83 17.85
C LYS A 112 -6.07 -14.33 18.07
N PRO A 113 -6.79 -13.51 17.29
CA PRO A 113 -6.86 -12.07 17.55
C PRO A 113 -7.48 -11.84 18.93
N VAL A 114 -6.99 -10.84 19.63
CA VAL A 114 -7.47 -10.47 20.97
C VAL A 114 -8.05 -9.07 20.98
N VAL A 115 -9.02 -8.84 21.85
CA VAL A 115 -9.45 -7.48 22.19
C VAL A 115 -8.62 -7.04 23.39
N PRO A 116 -7.73 -6.04 23.25
CA PRO A 116 -6.89 -5.59 24.35
C PRO A 116 -7.72 -4.97 25.48
N PRO A 117 -7.25 -5.03 26.73
CA PRO A 117 -7.87 -4.31 27.84
C PRO A 117 -7.80 -2.78 27.65
N ASP A 118 -8.82 -2.05 28.10
CA ASP A 118 -8.92 -0.59 27.94
C ASP A 118 -7.68 0.17 28.45
N HIS A 119 -7.09 -0.26 29.56
CA HIS A 119 -5.90 0.39 30.11
C HIS A 119 -4.65 0.22 29.22
N GLU A 120 -4.53 -0.89 28.49
CA GLU A 120 -3.45 -1.09 27.52
C GLU A 120 -3.67 -0.24 26.29
N ILE A 121 -4.94 -0.16 25.81
CA ILE A 121 -5.33 0.72 24.70
C ILE A 121 -4.98 2.17 25.04
N GLN A 122 -5.38 2.67 26.19
CA GLN A 122 -5.09 4.04 26.63
C GLN A 122 -3.59 4.30 26.74
N LYS A 123 -2.83 3.36 27.30
CA LYS A 123 -1.38 3.48 27.43
C LYS A 123 -0.68 3.52 26.06
N ALA A 124 -1.14 2.71 25.11
CA ALA A 124 -0.57 2.69 23.77
C ALA A 124 -1.00 3.92 22.95
N ALA A 125 -2.26 4.36 23.06
CA ALA A 125 -2.76 5.56 22.41
C ALA A 125 -2.00 6.82 22.83
N ALA A 126 -1.56 6.92 24.08
CA ALA A 126 -0.76 8.03 24.57
C ALA A 126 0.64 8.14 23.91
N LYS A 127 1.09 7.11 23.16
CA LYS A 127 2.34 7.10 22.41
C LYS A 127 2.17 7.56 20.96
N VAL A 128 0.93 7.67 20.49
CA VAL A 128 0.60 8.02 19.11
C VAL A 128 0.59 9.54 18.98
N ASP A 129 1.61 10.07 18.28
CA ASP A 129 1.71 11.50 17.99
C ASP A 129 2.73 11.69 16.86
N TYR A 130 2.26 11.99 15.64
CA TYR A 130 3.10 12.22 14.45
C TYR A 130 4.12 13.34 14.65
N ARG A 131 3.87 14.28 15.56
CA ARG A 131 4.78 15.38 15.89
C ARG A 131 6.05 14.91 16.57
N ASN A 132 6.08 13.66 17.06
CA ASN A 132 7.29 13.00 17.56
C ASN A 132 8.28 12.57 16.45
N LEU A 133 7.92 12.74 15.19
CA LEU A 133 8.77 12.47 14.04
C LEU A 133 9.27 13.78 13.42
N LYS A 134 10.58 13.94 13.32
CA LYS A 134 11.19 15.02 12.54
C LYS A 134 12.01 14.44 11.40
N LEU A 135 11.71 14.88 10.18
CA LEU A 135 12.36 14.42 8.98
C LEU A 135 13.17 15.55 8.34
N GLU A 136 14.49 15.37 8.23
CA GLU A 136 15.41 16.30 7.56
C GLU A 136 16.24 15.53 6.53
N GLY A 137 15.94 15.73 5.25
CA GLY A 137 16.49 14.88 4.19
C GLY A 137 16.15 13.40 4.46
N ASN A 138 17.14 12.53 4.50
CA ASN A 138 16.98 11.11 4.84
C ASN A 138 17.25 10.81 6.33
N THR A 139 17.33 11.83 7.18
CA THR A 139 17.50 11.65 8.63
C THR A 139 16.16 11.77 9.32
N LEU A 140 15.71 10.68 9.93
CA LEU A 140 14.52 10.63 10.77
C LEU A 140 14.92 10.71 12.25
N THR A 141 14.39 11.71 12.95
CA THR A 141 14.61 11.91 14.40
C THR A 141 13.32 11.63 15.16
N PHE A 142 13.45 10.85 16.22
CA PHE A 142 12.38 10.53 17.16
C PHE A 142 12.48 11.39 18.41
N LEU A 143 11.43 12.15 18.73
CA LEU A 143 11.38 12.97 19.96
C LEU A 143 10.95 12.15 21.18
N SER A 144 10.38 10.97 20.96
CA SER A 144 10.03 10.00 22.01
C SER A 144 10.65 8.64 21.67
N PRO A 145 11.25 7.94 22.64
CA PRO A 145 11.82 6.62 22.43
C PRO A 145 10.76 5.54 22.13
N ASP A 146 9.53 5.78 22.56
CA ASP A 146 8.38 4.86 22.39
C ASP A 146 7.69 4.97 21.03
N THR A 147 8.08 5.93 20.19
CA THR A 147 7.48 6.13 18.87
C THR A 147 7.90 5.00 17.93
N ALA A 148 6.93 4.35 17.33
CA ALA A 148 7.11 3.36 16.27
C ALA A 148 6.10 3.63 15.14
N ILE A 149 6.41 3.21 13.91
CA ILE A 149 5.65 3.57 12.71
C ILE A 149 5.03 2.34 12.03
N ASP A 150 3.87 2.56 11.41
CA ASP A 150 3.15 1.57 10.60
C ASP A 150 2.62 2.27 9.32
N PHE A 151 3.03 1.77 8.16
CA PHE A 151 2.58 2.28 6.86
C PHE A 151 1.38 1.54 6.28
N GLY A 152 0.77 0.62 7.01
CA GLY A 152 -0.31 -0.25 6.52
C GLY A 152 -1.45 0.49 5.81
N ALA A 153 -1.77 1.70 6.26
CA ALA A 153 -2.84 2.51 5.65
C ALA A 153 -2.43 3.19 4.33
N VAL A 154 -1.14 3.39 4.04
CA VAL A 154 -0.65 4.14 2.86
C VAL A 154 0.21 3.30 1.93
N ALA A 155 0.83 2.22 2.41
CA ALA A 155 1.80 1.45 1.66
C ALA A 155 1.25 0.91 0.34
N LYS A 156 0.04 0.35 0.33
CA LYS A 156 -0.55 -0.22 -0.89
C LYS A 156 -0.78 0.83 -1.97
N GLY A 157 -1.25 2.03 -1.61
CA GLY A 157 -1.39 3.16 -2.54
C GLY A 157 -0.04 3.59 -3.11
N TYR A 158 0.96 3.74 -2.25
CA TYR A 158 2.32 4.08 -2.66
C TYR A 158 2.92 3.04 -3.62
N ILE A 159 2.80 1.75 -3.29
CA ILE A 159 3.28 0.64 -4.14
C ILE A 159 2.56 0.64 -5.48
N ALA A 160 1.23 0.86 -5.51
CA ALA A 160 0.48 0.95 -6.75
C ALA A 160 0.99 2.08 -7.67
N ASP A 161 1.35 3.24 -7.09
CA ASP A 161 1.94 4.35 -7.85
C ASP A 161 3.33 3.98 -8.41
N ARG A 162 4.17 3.29 -7.63
CA ARG A 162 5.49 2.81 -8.10
C ARG A 162 5.35 1.78 -9.23
N LEU A 163 4.39 0.86 -9.12
CA LEU A 163 4.06 -0.09 -10.20
C LEU A 163 3.58 0.63 -11.46
N LYS A 164 2.71 1.64 -11.32
CA LYS A 164 2.27 2.46 -12.44
C LYS A 164 3.44 3.16 -13.12
N GLU A 165 4.34 3.78 -12.36
CA GLU A 165 5.54 4.42 -12.91
C GLU A 165 6.42 3.43 -13.67
N TYR A 166 6.62 2.23 -13.13
CA TYR A 166 7.35 1.16 -13.80
C TYR A 166 6.66 0.76 -15.11
N LEU A 167 5.36 0.44 -15.07
CA LEU A 167 4.60 0.05 -16.25
C LEU A 167 4.63 1.11 -17.36
N VAL A 168 4.47 2.39 -17.00
CA VAL A 168 4.54 3.51 -17.94
C VAL A 168 5.94 3.63 -18.55
N LYS A 169 6.99 3.45 -17.76
CA LYS A 169 8.39 3.44 -18.23
C LYS A 169 8.64 2.31 -19.21
N GLU A 170 8.04 1.13 -18.99
CA GLU A 170 8.10 -0.01 -19.90
C GLU A 170 7.18 0.15 -21.13
N GLY A 171 6.51 1.31 -21.27
CA GLY A 171 5.67 1.64 -22.42
C GLY A 171 4.27 1.05 -22.39
N VAL A 172 3.82 0.53 -21.24
CA VAL A 172 2.44 0.09 -21.01
C VAL A 172 1.54 1.30 -20.87
N LYS A 173 0.42 1.32 -21.60
CA LYS A 173 -0.56 2.42 -21.60
C LYS A 173 -1.91 1.99 -21.06
N SER A 174 -2.13 0.68 -20.89
CA SER A 174 -3.42 0.12 -20.50
C SER A 174 -3.18 -1.06 -19.53
N ALA A 175 -3.41 -0.84 -18.24
CA ALA A 175 -3.25 -1.87 -17.24
C ALA A 175 -4.19 -1.66 -16.03
N VAL A 176 -4.41 -2.74 -15.27
CA VAL A 176 -5.07 -2.70 -13.96
C VAL A 176 -4.15 -3.36 -12.92
N ILE A 177 -3.89 -2.63 -11.85
CA ILE A 177 -3.14 -3.06 -10.67
C ILE A 177 -4.14 -3.21 -9.54
N ASN A 178 -4.24 -4.41 -8.94
CA ASN A 178 -5.09 -4.66 -7.78
C ASN A 178 -4.24 -5.19 -6.62
N LEU A 179 -4.18 -4.43 -5.56
CA LEU A 179 -3.45 -4.76 -4.32
C LEU A 179 -4.44 -4.99 -3.17
N GLY A 180 -5.27 -6.04 -3.27
CA GLY A 180 -6.23 -6.37 -2.22
C GLY A 180 -7.24 -5.25 -1.97
N GLY A 181 -8.05 -4.92 -2.97
CA GLY A 181 -9.05 -3.85 -2.89
C GLY A 181 -8.52 -2.43 -3.12
N ASN A 182 -7.21 -2.23 -3.21
CA ASN A 182 -6.61 -1.02 -3.77
C ASN A 182 -6.42 -1.24 -5.27
N VAL A 183 -7.33 -0.73 -6.09
CA VAL A 183 -7.32 -0.90 -7.54
C VAL A 183 -6.90 0.39 -8.22
N LEU A 184 -5.81 0.36 -8.98
CA LEU A 184 -5.33 1.47 -9.79
C LEU A 184 -5.41 1.08 -11.28
N CYS A 185 -6.06 1.93 -12.09
CA CYS A 185 -6.08 1.79 -13.54
C CYS A 185 -5.03 2.68 -14.17
N VAL A 186 -4.19 2.11 -15.03
CA VAL A 186 -3.22 2.85 -15.85
C VAL A 186 -3.88 3.17 -17.18
N GLY A 187 -4.04 4.47 -17.47
CA GLY A 187 -4.68 4.94 -18.69
C GLY A 187 -6.14 4.49 -18.83
N GLU A 188 -6.47 3.99 -20.02
CA GLU A 188 -7.80 3.52 -20.43
C GLU A 188 -7.68 2.17 -21.14
N LYS A 189 -8.81 1.51 -21.44
CA LYS A 189 -8.77 0.30 -22.26
C LYS A 189 -8.23 0.57 -23.65
N PRO A 190 -7.70 -0.44 -24.37
CA PRO A 190 -7.15 -0.28 -25.72
C PRO A 190 -8.16 0.26 -26.75
N ASP A 191 -9.47 0.09 -26.53
CA ASP A 191 -10.55 0.62 -27.34
C ASP A 191 -10.96 2.06 -27.00
N GLY A 192 -10.28 2.69 -26.02
CA GLY A 192 -10.55 4.05 -25.53
C GLY A 192 -11.68 4.14 -24.49
N GLU A 193 -12.31 3.03 -24.15
CA GLU A 193 -13.34 2.99 -23.12
C GLU A 193 -12.74 3.01 -21.70
N PRO A 194 -13.48 3.51 -20.69
CA PRO A 194 -13.04 3.45 -19.31
C PRO A 194 -13.02 2.03 -18.77
N PHE A 195 -12.17 1.78 -17.78
CA PHE A 195 -12.25 0.58 -16.98
C PHE A 195 -13.51 0.61 -16.10
N LYS A 196 -14.12 -0.56 -15.89
CA LYS A 196 -15.29 -0.72 -15.01
C LYS A 196 -14.84 -1.47 -13.77
N ILE A 197 -14.81 -0.77 -12.64
CA ILE A 197 -14.40 -1.31 -11.34
C ILE A 197 -15.63 -1.46 -10.46
N GLY A 198 -15.98 -2.70 -10.12
CA GLY A 198 -17.09 -3.02 -9.23
C GLY A 198 -16.67 -2.90 -7.76
N LEU A 199 -17.48 -2.22 -6.95
CA LEU A 199 -17.39 -2.25 -5.50
C LEU A 199 -18.18 -3.46 -4.98
N GLN A 200 -17.47 -4.39 -4.33
CA GLN A 200 -18.08 -5.61 -3.80
C GLN A 200 -19.12 -5.28 -2.73
N LYS A 201 -20.23 -6.01 -2.77
CA LYS A 201 -21.28 -5.92 -1.74
C LYS A 201 -20.79 -6.61 -0.46
N PRO A 202 -20.80 -5.92 0.69
CA PRO A 202 -20.39 -6.52 1.95
C PRO A 202 -21.18 -7.78 2.28
N PHE A 203 -20.49 -8.82 2.76
CA PHE A 203 -21.08 -10.10 3.20
C PHE A 203 -21.88 -10.87 2.14
N ALA A 204 -21.74 -10.51 0.86
CA ALA A 204 -22.38 -11.21 -0.27
C ALA A 204 -21.36 -12.04 -1.05
N ASP A 205 -21.83 -12.78 -2.05
CA ASP A 205 -20.95 -13.52 -2.95
C ASP A 205 -20.00 -12.59 -3.71
N ARG A 206 -18.77 -13.06 -3.99
CA ARG A 206 -17.70 -12.24 -4.61
C ARG A 206 -18.08 -11.54 -5.92
N ASN A 207 -19.11 -12.02 -6.59
CA ASN A 207 -19.59 -11.45 -7.86
C ASN A 207 -20.71 -10.41 -7.69
N GLU A 208 -21.19 -10.18 -6.47
CA GLU A 208 -22.20 -9.18 -6.20
C GLU A 208 -21.56 -7.82 -5.93
N THR A 209 -21.93 -6.82 -6.74
CA THR A 209 -21.48 -5.44 -6.57
C THR A 209 -22.62 -4.53 -6.16
N ILE A 210 -22.31 -3.54 -5.32
CA ILE A 210 -23.28 -2.49 -4.95
C ILE A 210 -23.18 -1.28 -5.88
N GLU A 211 -22.01 -1.07 -6.49
CA GLU A 211 -21.76 0.06 -7.39
C GLU A 211 -20.68 -0.32 -8.41
N THR A 212 -20.67 0.34 -9.56
CA THR A 212 -19.64 0.18 -10.60
C THR A 212 -19.14 1.55 -11.04
N PHE A 213 -17.84 1.78 -10.88
CA PHE A 213 -17.16 3.00 -11.27
C PHE A 213 -16.57 2.86 -12.68
N GLN A 214 -16.78 3.87 -13.52
CA GLN A 214 -16.11 3.98 -14.81
C GLN A 214 -14.96 4.98 -14.67
N ILE A 215 -13.73 4.50 -14.75
CA ILE A 215 -12.53 5.29 -14.46
C ILE A 215 -11.47 5.15 -15.56
N LYS A 216 -10.70 6.21 -15.74
CA LYS A 216 -9.49 6.27 -16.58
C LYS A 216 -8.38 6.87 -15.74
N ASP A 217 -7.23 6.21 -15.69
CA ASP A 217 -6.03 6.67 -15.00
C ASP A 217 -6.23 7.10 -13.54
N LEU A 218 -7.12 6.42 -12.84
CA LEU A 218 -7.53 6.70 -11.45
C LEU A 218 -7.53 5.43 -10.61
N SER A 219 -7.62 5.62 -9.29
CA SER A 219 -7.77 4.54 -8.31
C SER A 219 -9.18 4.47 -7.74
N VAL A 220 -9.62 3.24 -7.45
CA VAL A 220 -10.75 2.94 -6.57
C VAL A 220 -10.23 2.10 -5.42
N VAL A 221 -10.39 2.59 -4.20
CA VAL A 221 -9.90 1.92 -3.00
C VAL A 221 -11.06 1.63 -2.08
N SER A 222 -11.21 0.38 -1.69
CA SER A 222 -12.20 -0.06 -0.70
C SER A 222 -11.51 -0.71 0.49
N SER A 223 -12.03 -0.45 1.67
CA SER A 223 -11.68 -1.14 2.91
C SER A 223 -12.93 -1.73 3.53
N GLY A 224 -12.86 -2.96 3.98
CA GLY A 224 -14.00 -3.63 4.59
C GLY A 224 -13.58 -4.61 5.67
N VAL A 225 -14.46 -4.82 6.65
CA VAL A 225 -14.27 -5.81 7.73
C VAL A 225 -14.59 -7.25 7.29
N TYR A 226 -14.96 -7.44 6.04
CA TYR A 226 -15.39 -8.71 5.44
C TYR A 226 -14.33 -9.33 4.51
N GLU A 227 -13.18 -8.68 4.35
CA GLU A 227 -12.03 -9.17 3.56
C GLU A 227 -10.87 -9.60 4.46
#